data_7dc29fae3495e466102f7e9e16daa3f1
#
_entry.id   7dc29fae3495e466102f7e9e16daa3f1
#
_cell.length_a   1.000
_cell.length_b   1.000
_cell.length_c   1.000
_cell.angle_alpha   90.00
_cell.angle_beta   90.00
_cell.angle_gamma   90.00
#
_symmetry.space_group_name_H-M   'P 1'
#
loop_
_entity.id
_entity.type
_entity.pdbx_description
1 polymer ?
#
loop_
_entity_poly.entity_id
_entity_poly.type
_entity_poly.pdbx_seq_one_letter_code
_entity_poly.pdbx_strand_id
1 'polypeptide(L)'
;CCRSNNLLIIAAAAGVDSVKPGDIHTVKLDRLMSNDGTTHLTVDMYNNKLKNPHIADTSKLVFIVDHNVPSDSPKTAASQKKMRDFAKEHNIDFWEGKGVCHQVMIENYVRPGELIFGADSHTCSYGALGAFGTGVGCTDFLYGMVTGTSWVLVPESVKFNLTGKLPEGVYARDLILTIIGEIGANGCNYQAM
;
A
#
# COMPACT_ATOMS: atom_id res chain seq x y z
N CYS A 1 -2.52 -12.95 -26.03
CA CYS A 1 -2.81 -13.22 -24.63
C CYS A 1 -2.42 -11.96 -23.83
N CYS A 2 -3.38 -11.10 -23.45
CA CYS A 2 -3.07 -9.96 -22.59
C CYS A 2 -2.68 -10.51 -21.21
N ARG A 3 -1.40 -10.47 -20.87
CA ARG A 3 -0.97 -10.67 -19.48
C ARG A 3 -1.51 -9.50 -18.66
N SER A 4 -2.09 -9.78 -17.52
CA SER A 4 -2.54 -8.76 -16.58
C SER A 4 -1.32 -8.00 -16.02
N ASN A 5 -1.41 -6.67 -15.88
CA ASN A 5 -0.29 -5.84 -15.42
C ASN A 5 0.27 -6.29 -14.07
N ASN A 6 -0.59 -6.75 -13.16
CA ASN A 6 -0.15 -7.26 -11.85
C ASN A 6 0.78 -8.46 -11.97
N LEU A 7 0.56 -9.40 -12.91
CA LEU A 7 1.46 -10.55 -13.13
C LEU A 7 2.83 -10.10 -13.63
N LEU A 8 2.88 -9.08 -14.48
CA LEU A 8 4.14 -8.52 -14.96
C LEU A 8 4.93 -7.83 -13.84
N ILE A 9 4.24 -7.05 -13.01
CA ILE A 9 4.86 -6.34 -11.88
C ILE A 9 5.40 -7.33 -10.85
N ILE A 10 4.62 -8.36 -10.48
CA ILE A 10 5.05 -9.37 -9.52
C ILE A 10 6.24 -10.17 -10.09
N ALA A 11 6.20 -10.57 -11.37
CA ALA A 11 7.31 -11.28 -12.00
C ALA A 11 8.61 -10.45 -11.98
N ALA A 12 8.52 -9.16 -12.33
CA ALA A 12 9.65 -8.25 -12.28
C ALA A 12 10.21 -8.08 -10.85
N ALA A 13 9.32 -7.87 -9.86
CA ALA A 13 9.70 -7.74 -8.46
C ALA A 13 10.29 -9.03 -7.86
N ALA A 14 9.89 -10.19 -8.36
CA ALA A 14 10.44 -11.50 -7.99
C ALA A 14 11.73 -11.86 -8.75
N GLY A 15 12.05 -11.13 -9.82
CA GLY A 15 13.22 -11.43 -10.67
C GLY A 15 13.06 -12.69 -11.52
N VAL A 16 11.82 -13.01 -11.95
CA VAL A 16 11.49 -14.18 -12.77
C VAL A 16 10.79 -13.75 -14.07
N ASP A 17 10.85 -14.59 -15.10
CA ASP A 17 10.26 -14.29 -16.41
C ASP A 17 8.74 -14.25 -16.42
N SER A 18 8.10 -15.02 -15.54
CA SER A 18 6.65 -15.07 -15.44
C SER A 18 6.20 -15.69 -14.13
N VAL A 19 4.98 -15.34 -13.70
CA VAL A 19 4.28 -15.91 -12.54
C VAL A 19 2.88 -16.35 -12.95
N LYS A 20 2.27 -17.22 -12.16
CA LYS A 20 0.88 -17.70 -12.35
C LYS A 20 0.08 -17.46 -11.08
N PRO A 21 -1.25 -17.23 -11.17
CA PRO A 21 -2.11 -17.21 -10.01
C PRO A 21 -1.94 -18.46 -9.14
N GLY A 22 -1.81 -18.26 -7.84
CA GLY A 22 -1.54 -19.32 -6.86
C GLY A 22 -0.06 -19.58 -6.56
N ASP A 23 0.87 -19.07 -7.36
CA ASP A 23 2.30 -19.12 -7.02
C ASP A 23 2.61 -18.22 -5.82
N ILE A 24 3.61 -18.59 -5.02
CA ILE A 24 4.14 -17.75 -3.95
C ILE A 24 5.56 -17.36 -4.30
N HIS A 25 5.81 -16.05 -4.33
CA HIS A 25 7.13 -15.51 -4.62
C HIS A 25 7.59 -14.53 -3.55
N THR A 26 8.89 -14.53 -3.27
CA THR A 26 9.53 -13.43 -2.57
C THR A 26 9.75 -12.29 -3.56
N VAL A 27 9.29 -11.10 -3.23
CA VAL A 27 9.34 -9.92 -4.09
C VAL A 27 10.13 -8.80 -3.42
N LYS A 28 10.81 -7.98 -4.23
CA LYS A 28 11.41 -6.73 -3.78
C LYS A 28 10.33 -5.66 -3.70
N LEU A 29 10.33 -4.88 -2.62
CA LEU A 29 9.41 -3.78 -2.44
C LEU A 29 10.02 -2.48 -2.98
N ASP A 30 9.24 -1.76 -3.79
CA ASP A 30 9.63 -0.46 -4.32
C ASP A 30 9.30 0.66 -3.34
N ARG A 31 8.16 0.55 -2.63
CA ARG A 31 7.75 1.50 -1.61
C ARG A 31 6.96 0.84 -0.49
N LEU A 32 7.02 1.50 0.67
CA LEU A 32 6.21 1.15 1.84
C LEU A 32 5.58 2.43 2.40
N MET A 33 4.27 2.41 2.59
CA MET A 33 3.52 3.52 3.18
C MET A 33 2.84 3.09 4.47
N SER A 34 2.90 3.92 5.49
CA SER A 34 2.15 3.70 6.72
C SER A 34 1.56 5.02 7.25
N ASN A 35 0.39 4.96 7.87
CA ASN A 35 -0.29 6.10 8.43
C ASN A 35 -0.29 6.09 9.97
N ASP A 36 -0.83 7.13 10.59
CA ASP A 36 -0.85 7.28 12.06
C ASP A 36 -1.69 6.23 12.78
N GLY A 37 -2.60 5.52 12.08
CA GLY A 37 -3.34 4.40 12.65
C GLY A 37 -2.48 3.14 12.89
N THR A 38 -1.40 2.96 12.15
CA THR A 38 -0.63 1.71 12.12
C THR A 38 0.86 1.88 12.42
N THR A 39 1.47 3.01 12.07
CA THR A 39 2.92 3.23 12.20
C THR A 39 3.42 3.09 13.64
N HIS A 40 2.69 3.62 14.62
CA HIS A 40 3.12 3.55 16.02
C HIS A 40 3.27 2.10 16.53
N LEU A 41 2.43 1.17 16.04
CA LEU A 41 2.54 -0.26 16.36
C LEU A 41 3.78 -0.88 15.71
N THR A 42 4.06 -0.52 14.46
CA THR A 42 5.27 -0.97 13.75
C THR A 42 6.53 -0.48 14.44
N VAL A 43 6.57 0.80 14.86
CA VAL A 43 7.68 1.39 15.61
C VAL A 43 7.90 0.67 16.95
N ASP A 44 6.80 0.36 17.66
CA ASP A 44 6.91 -0.40 18.92
C ASP A 44 7.46 -1.81 18.70
N MET A 45 7.06 -2.49 17.65
CA MET A 45 7.62 -3.81 17.31
C MET A 45 9.10 -3.72 16.90
N TYR A 46 9.45 -2.73 16.10
CA TYR A 46 10.83 -2.47 15.68
C TYR A 46 11.74 -2.28 16.89
N ASN A 47 11.36 -1.41 17.82
CA ASN A 47 12.17 -1.08 18.97
C ASN A 47 12.24 -2.19 20.03
N ASN A 48 11.16 -2.96 20.23
CA ASN A 48 11.03 -3.85 21.37
C ASN A 48 11.16 -5.34 21.03
N LYS A 49 10.98 -5.74 19.76
CA LYS A 49 10.97 -7.16 19.40
C LYS A 49 12.16 -7.59 18.54
N LEU A 50 12.85 -6.66 17.92
CA LEU A 50 14.00 -6.98 17.07
C LEU A 50 15.32 -6.83 17.83
N LYS A 51 16.26 -7.75 17.54
CA LYS A 51 17.64 -7.65 18.02
C LYS A 51 18.47 -6.95 16.94
N ASN A 52 19.09 -5.82 17.29
CA ASN A 52 19.89 -5.00 16.35
C ASN A 52 19.10 -4.64 15.07
N PRO A 53 17.96 -3.97 15.21
CA PRO A 53 17.11 -3.65 14.06
C PRO A 53 17.82 -2.68 13.12
N HIS A 54 17.62 -2.88 11.82
CA HIS A 54 18.02 -1.94 10.77
C HIS A 54 16.90 -1.80 9.77
N ILE A 55 16.88 -0.70 9.04
CA ILE A 55 15.93 -0.46 7.94
C ILE A 55 16.69 -0.71 6.64
N ALA A 56 16.13 -1.52 5.76
CA ALA A 56 16.79 -1.91 4.52
C ALA A 56 17.06 -0.72 3.59
N ASP A 57 16.06 0.16 3.44
CA ASP A 57 16.17 1.37 2.62
C ASP A 57 15.14 2.41 3.09
N THR A 58 15.59 3.43 3.78
CA THR A 58 14.71 4.49 4.32
C THR A 58 14.08 5.36 3.23
N SER A 59 14.70 5.47 2.06
CA SER A 59 14.19 6.26 0.94
C SER A 59 12.90 5.69 0.31
N LYS A 60 12.60 4.44 0.62
CA LYS A 60 11.39 3.75 0.17
C LYS A 60 10.23 3.86 1.15
N LEU A 61 10.46 4.41 2.33
CA LEU A 61 9.46 4.55 3.39
C LEU A 61 8.80 5.92 3.34
N VAL A 62 7.49 5.94 3.47
CA VAL A 62 6.70 7.17 3.61
C VAL A 62 5.74 7.02 4.77
N PHE A 63 5.85 7.89 5.76
CA PHE A 63 4.95 7.95 6.90
C PHE A 63 4.05 9.17 6.82
N ILE A 64 2.76 8.97 7.01
CA ILE A 64 1.75 10.02 6.81
C ILE A 64 0.82 10.09 8.01
N VAL A 65 0.63 11.27 8.57
CA VAL A 65 -0.35 11.55 9.62
C VAL A 65 -1.55 12.22 8.98
N ASP A 66 -2.67 11.49 8.87
CA ASP A 66 -3.88 11.95 8.17
C ASP A 66 -5.20 11.50 8.79
N HIS A 67 -5.21 10.43 9.61
CA HIS A 67 -6.44 9.89 10.19
C HIS A 67 -6.93 10.69 11.40
N ASN A 68 -6.02 11.20 12.22
CA ASN A 68 -6.33 11.95 13.44
C ASN A 68 -5.69 13.35 13.39
N VAL A 69 -6.16 14.20 12.49
CA VAL A 69 -5.65 15.57 12.31
C VAL A 69 -6.79 16.58 12.46
N PRO A 70 -6.73 17.44 13.48
CA PRO A 70 -5.79 17.46 14.61
C PRO A 70 -5.95 16.26 15.55
N SER A 71 -4.94 15.98 16.39
CA SER A 71 -5.00 14.90 17.39
C SER A 71 -6.19 15.09 18.32
N ASP A 72 -6.98 14.04 18.49
CA ASP A 72 -8.20 14.02 19.31
C ASP A 72 -7.93 13.81 20.81
N SER A 73 -6.74 13.35 21.16
CA SER A 73 -6.39 13.00 22.54
C SER A 73 -4.88 13.07 22.81
N PRO A 74 -4.47 13.20 24.09
CA PRO A 74 -3.04 13.10 24.48
C PRO A 74 -2.41 11.78 24.05
N LYS A 75 -3.16 10.68 24.02
CA LYS A 75 -2.69 9.37 23.57
C LYS A 75 -2.35 9.38 22.07
N THR A 76 -3.26 9.92 21.27
CA THR A 76 -3.06 10.08 19.82
C THR A 76 -1.87 10.98 19.53
N ALA A 77 -1.76 12.12 20.22
CA ALA A 77 -0.64 13.03 20.09
C ALA A 77 0.72 12.37 20.43
N ALA A 78 0.74 11.54 21.49
CA ALA A 78 1.93 10.77 21.86
C ALA A 78 2.32 9.73 20.78
N SER A 79 1.34 9.05 20.17
CA SER A 79 1.57 8.11 19.07
C SER A 79 2.14 8.81 17.83
N GLN A 80 1.57 9.97 17.47
CA GLN A 80 2.07 10.78 16.36
C GLN A 80 3.47 11.36 16.64
N LYS A 81 3.73 11.77 17.89
CA LYS A 81 5.08 12.18 18.29
C LYS A 81 6.10 11.06 18.12
N LYS A 82 5.78 9.84 18.57
CA LYS A 82 6.63 8.65 18.39
C LYS A 82 6.96 8.41 16.91
N MET A 83 5.95 8.49 16.05
CA MET A 83 6.09 8.34 14.61
C MET A 83 7.00 9.42 14.00
N ARG A 84 6.82 10.69 14.41
CA ARG A 84 7.64 11.82 13.97
C ARG A 84 9.09 11.69 14.41
N ASP A 85 9.32 11.32 15.67
CA ASP A 85 10.65 11.16 16.24
C ASP A 85 11.39 10.01 15.50
N PHE A 86 10.73 8.89 15.28
CA PHE A 86 11.28 7.75 14.54
C PHE A 86 11.60 8.10 13.08
N ALA A 87 10.70 8.80 12.39
CA ALA A 87 10.93 9.23 11.02
C ALA A 87 12.14 10.18 10.91
N LYS A 88 12.28 11.09 11.87
CA LYS A 88 13.42 12.00 11.96
C LYS A 88 14.73 11.26 12.25
N GLU A 89 14.74 10.31 13.18
CA GLU A 89 15.91 9.52 13.55
C GLU A 89 16.45 8.71 12.37
N HIS A 90 15.55 8.13 11.58
CA HIS A 90 15.90 7.25 10.46
C HIS A 90 15.88 7.95 9.10
N ASN A 91 15.65 9.26 9.05
CA ASN A 91 15.55 10.04 7.80
C ASN A 91 14.51 9.46 6.82
N ILE A 92 13.31 9.17 7.33
CA ILE A 92 12.16 8.67 6.56
C ILE A 92 11.32 9.86 6.13
N ASP A 93 10.78 9.84 4.91
CA ASP A 93 9.84 10.84 4.42
C ASP A 93 8.59 10.88 5.30
N PHE A 94 8.28 12.07 5.83
CA PHE A 94 7.23 12.27 6.81
C PHE A 94 6.30 13.41 6.41
N TRP A 95 5.01 13.10 6.35
CA TRP A 95 3.94 14.04 6.02
C TRP A 95 2.95 14.16 7.16
N GLU A 96 2.62 15.37 7.57
CA GLU A 96 1.68 15.63 8.64
C GLU A 96 0.69 16.72 8.24
N GLY A 97 -0.62 16.38 8.24
CA GLY A 97 -1.69 17.33 7.93
C GLY A 97 -1.63 17.91 6.52
N LYS A 98 -1.08 17.20 5.55
CA LYS A 98 -0.90 17.65 4.16
C LYS A 98 -1.86 17.00 3.16
N GLY A 99 -2.77 16.18 3.64
CA GLY A 99 -3.75 15.47 2.84
C GLY A 99 -3.91 14.02 3.27
N VAL A 100 -4.87 13.33 2.66
CA VAL A 100 -5.12 11.90 2.85
C VAL A 100 -3.92 11.10 2.35
N CYS A 101 -3.48 10.08 3.10
CA CYS A 101 -2.25 9.33 2.81
C CYS A 101 -2.22 8.77 1.38
N HIS A 102 -3.33 8.23 0.89
CA HIS A 102 -3.38 7.68 -0.47
C HIS A 102 -3.28 8.77 -1.54
N GLN A 103 -3.82 9.97 -1.29
CA GLN A 103 -3.70 11.09 -2.21
C GLN A 103 -2.25 11.60 -2.24
N VAL A 104 -1.62 11.75 -1.07
CA VAL A 104 -0.20 12.12 -0.98
C VAL A 104 0.68 11.11 -1.73
N MET A 105 0.40 9.82 -1.58
CA MET A 105 1.14 8.76 -2.28
C MET A 105 0.95 8.85 -3.81
N ILE A 106 -0.29 8.97 -4.27
CA ILE A 106 -0.63 9.04 -5.70
C ILE A 106 0.02 10.26 -6.37
N GLU A 107 0.01 11.40 -5.71
CA GLU A 107 0.54 12.65 -6.27
C GLU A 107 2.08 12.71 -6.27
N ASN A 108 2.75 12.07 -5.31
CA ASN A 108 4.18 12.30 -5.11
C ASN A 108 5.07 11.06 -5.32
N TYR A 109 4.57 9.85 -5.05
CA TYR A 109 5.43 8.67 -4.91
C TYR A 109 5.10 7.54 -5.89
N VAL A 110 3.83 7.22 -6.10
CA VAL A 110 3.42 6.06 -6.89
C VAL A 110 3.83 6.21 -8.34
N ARG A 111 4.47 5.16 -8.90
CA ARG A 111 4.83 5.09 -10.31
C ARG A 111 4.27 3.80 -10.93
N PRO A 112 3.90 3.81 -12.22
CA PRO A 112 3.50 2.60 -12.93
C PRO A 112 4.60 1.53 -12.85
N GLY A 113 4.19 0.28 -12.61
CA GLY A 113 5.12 -0.85 -12.53
C GLY A 113 5.74 -1.09 -11.15
N GLU A 114 5.54 -0.21 -10.16
CA GLU A 114 6.02 -0.41 -8.79
C GLU A 114 5.18 -1.42 -8.01
N LEU A 115 5.83 -2.16 -7.10
CA LEU A 115 5.18 -3.02 -6.10
C LEU A 115 5.25 -2.33 -4.74
N ILE A 116 4.06 -1.99 -4.20
CA ILE A 116 3.92 -1.11 -3.04
C ILE A 116 3.13 -1.81 -1.94
N PHE A 117 3.70 -1.89 -0.74
CA PHE A 117 2.97 -2.30 0.45
C PHE A 117 2.55 -1.08 1.27
N GLY A 118 1.30 -1.10 1.72
CA GLY A 118 0.80 -0.10 2.66
C GLY A 118 0.20 -0.76 3.89
N ALA A 119 0.45 -0.19 5.05
CA ALA A 119 -0.21 -0.64 6.29
C ALA A 119 -1.64 -0.07 6.38
N ASP A 120 -2.37 -0.14 5.26
CA ASP A 120 -3.74 0.33 5.09
C ASP A 120 -4.46 -0.44 3.97
N SER A 121 -5.74 -0.76 4.17
CA SER A 121 -6.54 -1.56 3.23
C SER A 121 -6.80 -0.89 1.87
N HIS A 122 -6.76 0.45 1.80
CA HIS A 122 -7.00 1.19 0.57
C HIS A 122 -5.74 1.35 -0.31
N THR A 123 -4.62 0.74 0.08
CA THR A 123 -3.37 0.72 -0.72
C THR A 123 -3.58 0.14 -2.12
N CYS A 124 -4.57 -0.74 -2.31
CA CYS A 124 -4.96 -1.28 -3.60
C CYS A 124 -5.35 -0.20 -4.63
N SER A 125 -5.75 1.01 -4.19
CA SER A 125 -6.09 2.13 -5.06
C SER A 125 -4.92 2.59 -5.96
N TYR A 126 -3.68 2.28 -5.63
CA TYR A 126 -2.51 2.59 -6.46
C TYR A 126 -2.50 1.81 -7.80
N GLY A 127 -3.30 0.75 -7.88
CA GLY A 127 -3.57 0.03 -9.14
C GLY A 127 -4.14 0.93 -10.22
N ALA A 128 -4.87 1.98 -9.86
CA ALA A 128 -5.39 2.98 -10.81
C ALA A 128 -4.28 3.71 -11.59
N LEU A 129 -3.07 3.78 -11.04
CA LEU A 129 -1.88 4.32 -11.71
C LEU A 129 -0.97 3.24 -12.32
N GLY A 130 -1.42 1.99 -12.37
CA GLY A 130 -0.64 0.88 -12.92
C GLY A 130 0.46 0.35 -11.99
N ALA A 131 0.38 0.58 -10.69
CA ALA A 131 1.20 -0.07 -9.68
C ALA A 131 0.52 -1.33 -9.13
N PHE A 132 1.26 -2.24 -8.53
CA PHE A 132 0.70 -3.29 -7.67
C PHE A 132 0.73 -2.80 -6.23
N GLY A 133 -0.41 -2.32 -5.74
CA GLY A 133 -0.57 -1.88 -4.36
C GLY A 133 -1.36 -2.90 -3.54
N THR A 134 -0.89 -3.25 -2.35
CA THR A 134 -1.62 -4.15 -1.46
C THR A 134 -1.50 -3.71 0.00
N GLY A 135 -2.63 -3.85 0.73
CA GLY A 135 -2.69 -3.61 2.16
C GLY A 135 -2.11 -4.79 2.93
N VAL A 136 -1.29 -4.50 3.94
CA VAL A 136 -0.65 -5.51 4.80
C VAL A 136 -0.76 -5.14 6.27
N GLY A 137 -0.64 -6.12 7.16
CA GLY A 137 -0.59 -5.89 8.60
C GLY A 137 0.74 -5.28 9.05
N CYS A 138 0.76 -4.73 10.28
CA CYS A 138 1.96 -4.12 10.85
C CYS A 138 3.18 -5.07 10.89
N THR A 139 2.96 -6.38 11.04
CA THR A 139 4.04 -7.38 11.07
C THR A 139 4.68 -7.55 9.69
N ASP A 140 3.87 -7.67 8.64
CA ASP A 140 4.38 -7.80 7.27
C ASP A 140 5.00 -6.49 6.79
N PHE A 141 4.42 -5.36 7.20
CA PHE A 141 5.02 -4.04 6.97
C PHE A 141 6.40 -3.93 7.63
N LEU A 142 6.51 -4.33 8.90
CA LEU A 142 7.79 -4.37 9.61
C LEU A 142 8.81 -5.27 8.90
N TYR A 143 8.37 -6.46 8.47
CA TYR A 143 9.24 -7.37 7.72
C TYR A 143 9.77 -6.71 6.45
N GLY A 144 8.88 -6.10 5.64
CA GLY A 144 9.28 -5.35 4.44
C GLY A 144 10.22 -4.19 4.74
N MET A 145 9.99 -3.47 5.85
CA MET A 145 10.83 -2.35 6.27
C MET A 145 12.27 -2.77 6.60
N VAL A 146 12.47 -3.93 7.25
CA VAL A 146 13.80 -4.39 7.67
C VAL A 146 14.52 -5.22 6.60
N THR A 147 13.79 -5.87 5.69
CA THR A 147 14.39 -6.75 4.68
C THR A 147 14.39 -6.15 3.25
N GLY A 148 13.57 -5.14 2.99
CA GLY A 148 13.32 -4.60 1.64
C GLY A 148 12.53 -5.55 0.75
N THR A 149 12.08 -6.69 1.29
CA THR A 149 11.37 -7.75 0.55
C THR A 149 10.15 -8.22 1.32
N SER A 150 9.25 -8.93 0.64
CA SER A 150 8.16 -9.67 1.29
C SER A 150 7.73 -10.83 0.40
N TRP A 151 6.74 -11.60 0.85
CA TRP A 151 6.14 -12.63 0.04
C TRP A 151 4.80 -12.16 -0.53
N VAL A 152 4.46 -12.65 -1.71
CA VAL A 152 3.18 -12.41 -2.35
C VAL A 152 2.65 -13.74 -2.88
N LEU A 153 1.43 -14.08 -2.52
CA LEU A 153 0.64 -15.08 -3.24
C LEU A 153 0.08 -14.38 -4.49
N VAL A 154 0.41 -14.86 -5.67
CA VAL A 154 -0.01 -14.24 -6.92
C VAL A 154 -1.53 -14.31 -7.06
N PRO A 155 -2.25 -13.17 -7.13
CA PRO A 155 -3.70 -13.17 -7.19
C PRO A 155 -4.21 -13.55 -8.58
N GLU A 156 -5.43 -14.08 -8.63
CA GLU A 156 -6.21 -14.13 -9.86
C GLU A 156 -6.58 -12.72 -10.33
N SER A 157 -6.89 -12.59 -11.62
CA SER A 157 -7.29 -11.31 -12.21
C SER A 157 -8.73 -11.36 -12.71
N VAL A 158 -9.50 -10.35 -12.34
CA VAL A 158 -10.85 -10.12 -12.84
C VAL A 158 -10.83 -8.92 -13.79
N LYS A 159 -11.33 -9.10 -15.00
CA LYS A 159 -11.39 -8.04 -16.00
C LYS A 159 -12.80 -7.49 -16.13
N PHE A 160 -12.97 -6.21 -15.86
CA PHE A 160 -14.20 -5.47 -16.15
C PHE A 160 -14.08 -4.75 -17.49
N ASN A 161 -14.96 -5.06 -18.43
CA ASN A 161 -15.04 -4.38 -19.71
C ASN A 161 -16.10 -3.28 -19.64
N LEU A 162 -15.66 -2.04 -19.62
CA LEU A 162 -16.54 -0.88 -19.65
C LEU A 162 -16.78 -0.49 -21.09
N THR A 163 -18.04 -0.45 -21.50
CA THR A 163 -18.45 -0.11 -22.89
C THR A 163 -19.38 1.09 -22.88
N GLY A 164 -19.38 1.87 -23.97
CA GLY A 164 -20.19 3.06 -24.10
C GLY A 164 -19.53 4.32 -23.53
N LYS A 165 -20.35 5.27 -23.12
CA LYS A 165 -19.94 6.55 -22.52
C LYS A 165 -20.75 6.80 -21.26
N LEU A 166 -20.13 7.41 -20.26
CA LEU A 166 -20.86 7.84 -19.06
C LEU A 166 -21.86 8.94 -19.45
N PRO A 167 -23.13 8.84 -19.01
CA PRO A 167 -24.11 9.91 -19.19
C PRO A 167 -23.69 11.19 -18.47
N GLU A 168 -24.30 12.31 -18.85
CA GLU A 168 -24.11 13.57 -18.13
C GLU A 168 -24.54 13.43 -16.67
N GLY A 169 -23.72 13.95 -15.75
CA GLY A 169 -23.94 13.87 -14.30
C GLY A 169 -23.49 12.55 -13.66
N VAL A 170 -22.96 11.59 -14.42
CA VAL A 170 -22.42 10.31 -13.92
C VAL A 170 -20.89 10.36 -13.95
N TYR A 171 -20.26 10.01 -12.82
CA TYR A 171 -18.82 10.11 -12.61
C TYR A 171 -18.18 8.74 -12.39
N ALA A 172 -16.85 8.67 -12.38
CA ALA A 172 -16.10 7.44 -12.13
C ALA A 172 -16.45 6.77 -10.78
N ARG A 173 -16.84 7.57 -9.77
CA ARG A 173 -17.31 7.06 -8.48
C ARG A 173 -18.60 6.24 -8.61
N ASP A 174 -19.54 6.69 -9.43
CA ASP A 174 -20.81 5.97 -9.64
C ASP A 174 -20.57 4.63 -10.33
N LEU A 175 -19.59 4.60 -11.23
CA LEU A 175 -19.18 3.38 -11.92
C LEU A 175 -18.63 2.34 -10.94
N ILE A 176 -17.66 2.71 -10.05
CA ILE A 176 -17.12 1.74 -9.09
C ILE A 176 -18.17 1.30 -8.08
N LEU A 177 -19.08 2.19 -7.66
CA LEU A 177 -20.18 1.83 -6.77
C LEU A 177 -21.15 0.86 -7.43
N THR A 178 -21.42 1.00 -8.73
CA THR A 178 -22.24 0.07 -9.51
C THR A 178 -21.57 -1.31 -9.56
N ILE A 179 -20.27 -1.38 -9.87
CA ILE A 179 -19.50 -2.63 -9.89
C ILE A 179 -19.59 -3.31 -8.53
N ILE A 180 -19.32 -2.58 -7.43
CA ILE A 180 -19.40 -3.12 -6.06
C ILE A 180 -20.82 -3.59 -5.73
N GLY A 181 -21.85 -2.86 -6.19
CA GLY A 181 -23.25 -3.23 -6.04
C GLY A 181 -23.59 -4.57 -6.71
N GLU A 182 -22.99 -4.86 -7.86
CA GLU A 182 -23.23 -6.10 -8.60
C GLU A 182 -22.45 -7.31 -8.03
N ILE A 183 -21.17 -7.12 -7.71
CA ILE A 183 -20.30 -8.23 -7.25
C ILE A 183 -20.27 -8.41 -5.73
N GLY A 184 -20.80 -7.44 -4.97
CA GLY A 184 -20.73 -7.39 -3.51
C GLY A 184 -19.38 -6.88 -2.99
N ALA A 185 -19.35 -6.52 -1.71
CA ALA A 185 -18.15 -5.98 -1.05
C ALA A 185 -16.94 -6.94 -1.05
N ASN A 186 -17.17 -8.24 -1.14
CA ASN A 186 -16.14 -9.28 -1.16
C ASN A 186 -15.95 -9.91 -2.55
N GLY A 187 -16.57 -9.35 -3.58
CA GLY A 187 -16.61 -9.94 -4.92
C GLY A 187 -15.25 -10.13 -5.58
N CYS A 188 -14.25 -9.33 -5.21
CA CYS A 188 -12.87 -9.42 -5.69
C CYS A 188 -11.87 -9.55 -4.54
N ASN A 189 -12.26 -10.22 -3.44
CA ASN A 189 -11.37 -10.42 -2.31
C ASN A 189 -10.13 -11.21 -2.74
N TYR A 190 -8.94 -10.62 -2.47
CA TYR A 190 -7.64 -11.14 -2.89
C TYR A 190 -7.52 -11.39 -4.41
N GLN A 191 -8.18 -10.59 -5.22
CA GLN A 191 -8.09 -10.62 -6.68
C GLN A 191 -7.65 -9.25 -7.20
N ALA A 192 -6.92 -9.23 -8.33
CA ALA A 192 -6.59 -8.01 -9.03
C ALA A 192 -7.69 -7.64 -10.02
N MET A 193 -8.18 -6.42 -9.99
CA MET A 193 -9.17 -5.88 -10.92
C MET A 193 -8.48 -5.10 -12.05
#